data_d2ba418ce95b16e8cd550dcd1f1657ab
#
_entry.id   d2ba418ce95b16e8cd550dcd1f1657ab
#
_cell.length_a   1.000
_cell.length_b   1.000
_cell.length_c   1.000
_cell.angle_alpha   90.00
_cell.angle_beta   90.00
_cell.angle_gamma   90.00
#
_symmetry.space_group_name_H-M   'P 1'
#
loop_
_entity.id
_entity.type
_entity.pdbx_description
1 polymer ?
#
loop_
_entity_poly.entity_id
_entity_poly.type
_entity_poly.pdbx_seq_one_letter_code
_entity_poly.pdbx_strand_id
1 'polypeptide(L)'
;FFNLALATLNPGDEAIIPAPYWVSYPDMVLVAEGKPVIIETGAETRFKITPEQLENAITERTRLFVINSPSNPSGMAYTLEELQAIGEVLKKHPNIMIATDDMYEPILWTGKPFCNILNATPELYD
;
A
#
# COMPACT_ATOMS: atom_id res chain seq x y z
N PHE A 1 11.99 0.04 3.03
CA PHE A 1 11.20 -0.96 2.33
C PHE A 1 12.03 -2.20 1.95
N PHE A 2 13.24 -2.04 1.38
CA PHE A 2 14.08 -3.16 0.95
C PHE A 2 14.33 -4.20 2.06
N ASN A 3 14.79 -3.75 3.24
CA ASN A 3 15.03 -4.65 4.37
C ASN A 3 13.75 -5.32 4.87
N LEU A 4 12.61 -4.63 4.78
CA LEU A 4 11.31 -5.20 5.12
C LEU A 4 10.96 -6.35 4.16
N ALA A 5 11.08 -6.13 2.86
CA ALA A 5 10.81 -7.14 1.85
C ALA A 5 11.67 -8.39 2.06
N LEU A 6 13.00 -8.21 2.29
CA LEU A 6 13.91 -9.32 2.58
C LEU A 6 13.57 -10.09 3.87
N ALA A 7 13.02 -9.40 4.88
CA ALA A 7 12.69 -10.02 6.16
C ALA A 7 11.33 -10.73 6.17
N THR A 8 10.43 -10.40 5.25
CA THR A 8 9.03 -10.83 5.30
C THR A 8 8.60 -11.74 4.16
N LEU A 9 9.27 -11.65 3.00
CA LEU A 9 8.90 -12.43 1.83
C LEU A 9 9.75 -13.69 1.68
N ASN A 10 9.09 -14.77 1.29
CA ASN A 10 9.70 -16.01 0.85
C ASN A 10 9.46 -16.19 -0.65
N PRO A 11 10.19 -17.10 -1.33
CA PRO A 11 9.97 -17.38 -2.74
C PRO A 11 8.50 -17.67 -3.06
N GLY A 12 7.91 -16.85 -3.95
CA GLY A 12 6.54 -16.98 -4.40
C GLY A 12 5.49 -16.28 -3.55
N ASP A 13 5.87 -15.66 -2.41
CA ASP A 13 4.99 -14.74 -1.69
C ASP A 13 4.69 -13.50 -2.53
N GLU A 14 3.50 -12.97 -2.38
CA GLU A 14 3.02 -11.84 -3.17
C GLU A 14 3.06 -10.54 -2.36
N ALA A 15 3.51 -9.47 -3.03
CA ALA A 15 3.47 -8.10 -2.50
C ALA A 15 2.60 -7.24 -3.41
N ILE A 16 1.53 -6.66 -2.86
CA ILE A 16 0.61 -5.79 -3.59
C ILE A 16 1.18 -4.37 -3.63
N ILE A 17 1.26 -3.80 -4.84
CA ILE A 17 1.81 -2.48 -5.12
C ILE A 17 0.83 -1.68 -5.99
N PRO A 18 0.17 -0.65 -5.46
CA PRO A 18 -0.67 0.24 -6.26
C PRO A 18 0.15 1.05 -7.28
N ALA A 19 -0.27 1.05 -8.54
CA ALA A 19 0.29 1.91 -9.59
C ALA A 19 -0.50 3.24 -9.69
N PRO A 20 0.16 4.35 -10.09
CA PRO A 20 1.59 4.49 -10.33
C PRO A 20 2.38 4.46 -9.01
N TYR A 21 3.59 3.92 -9.04
CA TYR A 21 4.42 3.68 -7.87
C TYR A 21 5.86 4.19 -8.07
N TRP A 22 6.60 4.34 -6.96
CA TRP A 22 8.04 4.53 -7.04
C TRP A 22 8.69 3.30 -7.63
N VAL A 23 9.45 3.50 -8.71
CA VAL A 23 10.00 2.45 -9.59
C VAL A 23 10.73 1.31 -8.85
N SER A 24 11.29 1.58 -7.69
CA SER A 24 12.08 0.60 -6.95
C SER A 24 11.26 -0.42 -6.15
N TYR A 25 9.97 -0.20 -5.89
CA TYR A 25 9.18 -1.16 -5.11
C TYR A 25 9.16 -2.56 -5.73
N PRO A 26 8.78 -2.74 -7.00
CA PRO A 26 8.74 -4.09 -7.58
C PRO A 26 10.13 -4.74 -7.68
N ASP A 27 11.19 -3.96 -7.96
CA ASP A 27 12.55 -4.50 -8.01
C ASP A 27 12.99 -5.03 -6.64
N MET A 28 12.67 -4.34 -5.55
CA MET A 28 12.98 -4.78 -4.19
C MET A 28 12.22 -6.07 -3.82
N VAL A 29 10.98 -6.21 -4.27
CA VAL A 29 10.19 -7.44 -4.09
C VAL A 29 10.81 -8.60 -4.86
N LEU A 30 11.24 -8.36 -6.12
CA LEU A 30 11.89 -9.38 -6.94
C LEU A 30 13.23 -9.82 -6.34
N VAL A 31 14.04 -8.91 -5.83
CA VAL A 31 15.30 -9.24 -5.14
C VAL A 31 15.05 -10.08 -3.88
N ALA A 32 13.93 -9.87 -3.21
CA ALA A 32 13.49 -10.68 -2.07
C ALA A 32 12.83 -12.02 -2.50
N GLU A 33 12.92 -12.40 -3.78
CA GLU A 33 12.32 -13.60 -4.38
C GLU A 33 10.78 -13.64 -4.31
N GLY A 34 10.16 -12.51 -3.96
CA GLY A 34 8.71 -12.32 -3.97
C GLY A 34 8.17 -12.01 -5.37
N LYS A 35 6.86 -12.00 -5.50
CA LYS A 35 6.13 -11.67 -6.72
C LYS A 35 5.40 -10.34 -6.54
N PRO A 36 5.75 -9.27 -7.28
CA PRO A 36 4.98 -8.04 -7.25
C PRO A 36 3.61 -8.24 -7.94
N VAL A 37 2.55 -7.84 -7.26
CA VAL A 37 1.17 -7.82 -7.77
C VAL A 37 0.77 -6.35 -7.92
N ILE A 38 0.72 -5.89 -9.15
CA ILE A 38 0.45 -4.49 -9.47
C ILE A 38 -1.07 -4.29 -9.60
N ILE A 39 -1.60 -3.30 -8.86
CA ILE A 39 -2.98 -2.84 -9.06
C ILE A 39 -2.93 -1.57 -9.90
N GLU A 40 -3.37 -1.67 -11.14
CA GLU A 40 -3.46 -0.51 -12.04
C GLU A 40 -4.55 0.45 -11.57
N THR A 41 -4.23 1.74 -11.56
CA THR A 41 -5.17 2.83 -11.29
C THR A 41 -5.05 3.92 -12.34
N GLY A 42 -6.07 4.73 -12.49
CA GLY A 42 -6.10 5.79 -13.47
C GLY A 42 -6.70 7.10 -12.94
N ALA A 43 -6.95 8.03 -13.84
CA ALA A 43 -7.49 9.34 -13.51
C ALA A 43 -8.89 9.23 -12.88
N GLU A 44 -9.66 8.22 -13.25
CA GLU A 44 -11.00 7.95 -12.73
C GLU A 44 -11.04 7.68 -11.23
N THR A 45 -9.97 7.06 -10.69
CA THR A 45 -9.78 6.85 -9.25
C THR A 45 -8.79 7.84 -8.64
N ARG A 46 -8.39 8.87 -9.41
CA ARG A 46 -7.36 9.84 -9.01
C ARG A 46 -6.03 9.17 -8.64
N PHE A 47 -5.66 8.13 -9.39
CA PHE A 47 -4.44 7.34 -9.18
C PHE A 47 -4.33 6.73 -7.77
N LYS A 48 -5.46 6.32 -7.19
CA LYS A 48 -5.57 5.64 -5.90
C LYS A 48 -6.34 4.34 -6.08
N ILE A 49 -5.97 3.31 -5.33
CA ILE A 49 -6.75 2.06 -5.33
C ILE A 49 -8.07 2.22 -4.60
N THR A 50 -9.03 1.41 -4.99
CA THR A 50 -10.28 1.24 -4.25
C THR A 50 -10.22 0.00 -3.34
N PRO A 51 -11.07 -0.06 -2.29
CA PRO A 51 -11.19 -1.26 -1.47
C PRO A 51 -11.50 -2.53 -2.26
N GLU A 52 -12.34 -2.41 -3.29
CA GLU A 52 -12.69 -3.54 -4.17
C GLU A 52 -11.50 -4.04 -4.98
N GLN A 53 -10.69 -3.13 -5.53
CA GLN A 53 -9.46 -3.49 -6.25
C GLN A 53 -8.47 -4.21 -5.32
N LEU A 54 -8.33 -3.76 -4.07
CA LEU A 54 -7.48 -4.40 -3.09
C LEU A 54 -8.00 -5.81 -2.75
N GLU A 55 -9.27 -5.96 -2.41
CA GLU A 55 -9.88 -7.25 -2.08
C GLU A 55 -9.70 -8.27 -3.22
N ASN A 56 -9.89 -7.84 -4.47
CA ASN A 56 -9.74 -8.69 -5.65
C ASN A 56 -8.27 -9.10 -5.94
N ALA A 57 -7.30 -8.33 -5.48
CA ALA A 57 -5.88 -8.62 -5.68
C ALA A 57 -5.29 -9.53 -4.60
N ILE A 58 -5.95 -9.65 -3.44
CA ILE A 58 -5.48 -10.47 -2.33
C ILE A 58 -5.67 -11.96 -2.66
N THR A 59 -4.62 -12.74 -2.41
CA THR A 59 -4.62 -14.20 -2.52
C THR A 59 -4.08 -14.83 -1.24
N GLU A 60 -4.11 -16.15 -1.15
CA GLU A 60 -3.49 -16.90 -0.04
C GLU A 60 -1.97 -16.70 0.04
N ARG A 61 -1.33 -16.20 -1.02
CA ARG A 61 0.11 -15.91 -1.10
C ARG A 61 0.45 -14.47 -0.74
N THR A 62 -0.52 -13.59 -0.62
CA THR A 62 -0.26 -12.18 -0.29
C THR A 62 0.30 -12.07 1.13
N ARG A 63 1.49 -11.45 1.25
CA ARG A 63 2.19 -11.25 2.53
C ARG A 63 2.51 -9.79 2.80
N LEU A 64 2.56 -8.97 1.76
CA LEU A 64 2.94 -7.57 1.89
C LEU A 64 2.02 -6.69 1.06
N PHE A 65 1.59 -5.58 1.62
CA PHE A 65 0.91 -4.50 0.92
C PHE A 65 1.66 -3.20 1.20
N VAL A 66 2.04 -2.46 0.15
CA VAL A 66 2.66 -1.14 0.29
C VAL A 66 1.68 -0.05 -0.10
N ILE A 67 1.61 1.00 0.72
CA ILE A 67 0.83 2.20 0.44
C ILE A 67 1.71 3.43 0.64
N ASN A 68 1.83 4.28 -0.38
CA ASN A 68 2.58 5.51 -0.34
C ASN A 68 1.63 6.70 -0.47
N SER A 69 1.57 7.54 0.58
CA SER A 69 0.66 8.68 0.64
C SER A 69 1.27 9.82 1.46
N PRO A 70 1.49 11.01 0.87
CA PRO A 70 1.33 11.35 -0.54
C PRO A 70 2.23 10.51 -1.46
N SER A 71 1.77 10.20 -2.66
CA SER A 71 2.39 9.21 -3.55
C SER A 71 3.45 9.82 -4.47
N ASN A 72 4.52 9.08 -4.70
CA ASN A 72 5.43 9.26 -5.82
C ASN A 72 5.10 8.21 -6.91
N PRO A 73 4.73 8.58 -8.17
CA PRO A 73 4.94 9.90 -8.78
C PRO A 73 3.69 10.79 -8.83
N SER A 74 2.50 10.30 -8.41
CA SER A 74 1.23 10.99 -8.70
C SER A 74 1.00 12.27 -7.88
N GLY A 75 1.65 12.40 -6.71
CA GLY A 75 1.40 13.47 -5.75
C GLY A 75 0.03 13.37 -5.04
N MET A 76 -0.76 12.33 -5.35
CA MET A 76 -2.07 12.14 -4.74
C MET A 76 -1.94 11.61 -3.32
N ALA A 77 -2.81 12.09 -2.44
CA ALA A 77 -2.91 11.61 -1.07
C ALA A 77 -4.29 10.98 -0.84
N TYR A 78 -4.30 9.92 -0.05
CA TYR A 78 -5.55 9.33 0.42
C TYR A 78 -6.19 10.20 1.49
N THR A 79 -7.52 10.26 1.52
CA THR A 79 -8.26 10.85 2.63
C THR A 79 -8.41 9.86 3.78
N LEU A 80 -8.81 10.36 4.95
CA LEU A 80 -9.09 9.52 6.11
C LEU A 80 -10.12 8.44 5.78
N GLU A 81 -11.20 8.82 5.10
CA GLU A 81 -12.29 7.93 4.73
C GLU A 81 -11.85 6.84 3.74
N GLU A 82 -11.00 7.22 2.77
CA GLU A 82 -10.43 6.26 1.80
C GLU A 82 -9.51 5.26 2.51
N LEU A 83 -8.68 5.72 3.43
CA LEU A 83 -7.81 4.83 4.23
C LEU A 83 -8.62 3.94 5.16
N GLN A 84 -9.68 4.44 5.79
CA GLN A 84 -10.58 3.62 6.61
C GLN A 84 -11.20 2.48 5.79
N ALA A 85 -11.69 2.79 4.59
CA ALA A 85 -12.27 1.79 3.70
C ALA A 85 -11.26 0.70 3.27
N ILE A 86 -10.00 1.08 3.01
CA ILE A 86 -8.89 0.14 2.75
C ILE A 86 -8.57 -0.67 4.01
N GLY A 87 -8.56 -0.02 5.18
CA GLY A 87 -8.33 -0.67 6.47
C GLY A 87 -9.36 -1.76 6.77
N GLU A 88 -10.64 -1.54 6.44
CA GLU A 88 -11.69 -2.56 6.61
C GLU A 88 -11.46 -3.80 5.74
N VAL A 89 -10.82 -3.66 4.59
CA VAL A 89 -10.39 -4.82 3.79
C VAL A 89 -9.25 -5.54 4.52
N LEU A 90 -8.20 -4.80 4.92
CA LEU A 90 -7.00 -5.38 5.51
C LEU A 90 -7.28 -6.10 6.84
N LYS A 91 -8.23 -5.64 7.65
CA LYS A 91 -8.64 -6.32 8.90
C LYS A 91 -9.13 -7.75 8.70
N LYS A 92 -9.61 -8.09 7.50
CA LYS A 92 -10.01 -9.46 7.17
C LYS A 92 -8.83 -10.38 6.83
N HIS A 93 -7.64 -9.77 6.63
CA HIS A 93 -6.44 -10.46 6.15
C HIS A 93 -5.25 -10.22 7.09
N PRO A 94 -5.28 -10.71 8.34
CA PRO A 94 -4.29 -10.38 9.37
C PRO A 94 -2.88 -10.91 9.07
N ASN A 95 -2.73 -11.76 8.05
CA ASN A 95 -1.43 -12.27 7.63
C ASN A 95 -0.69 -11.36 6.64
N ILE A 96 -1.29 -10.23 6.23
CA ILE A 96 -0.69 -9.27 5.32
C ILE A 96 0.00 -8.20 6.16
N MET A 97 1.31 -8.08 6.00
CA MET A 97 2.05 -6.96 6.56
C MET A 97 1.82 -5.70 5.73
N ILE A 98 1.60 -4.58 6.40
CA ILE A 98 1.33 -3.30 5.76
C ILE A 98 2.55 -2.40 5.89
N ALA A 99 3.10 -1.99 4.76
CA ALA A 99 4.17 -1.00 4.69
C ALA A 99 3.57 0.36 4.29
N THR A 100 3.49 1.29 5.23
CA THR A 100 3.13 2.67 4.93
C THR A 100 4.39 3.49 4.66
N ASP A 101 4.46 4.13 3.50
CA ASP A 101 5.54 5.03 3.11
C ASP A 101 5.05 6.47 3.17
N ASP A 102 5.35 7.12 4.28
CA ASP A 102 4.87 8.44 4.65
C ASP A 102 5.91 9.54 4.36
N MET A 103 6.88 9.28 3.48
CA MET A 103 8.02 10.15 3.23
C MET A 103 7.63 11.59 2.89
N TYR A 104 6.47 11.77 2.25
CA TYR A 104 6.01 13.09 1.79
C TYR A 104 4.98 13.74 2.71
N GLU A 105 4.80 13.24 3.94
CA GLU A 105 3.95 13.85 4.97
C GLU A 105 4.12 15.37 5.08
N PRO A 106 5.38 15.92 5.16
CA PRO A 106 5.59 17.35 5.38
C PRO A 106 5.23 18.23 4.18
N ILE A 107 4.96 17.66 3.01
CA ILE A 107 4.63 18.42 1.79
C ILE A 107 3.20 18.18 1.30
N LEU A 108 2.28 17.91 2.22
CA LEU A 108 0.85 17.76 1.92
C LEU A 108 0.18 19.14 1.82
N TRP A 109 -0.29 19.50 0.60
CA TRP A 109 -0.85 20.85 0.31
C TRP A 109 -2.39 20.86 0.23
N THR A 110 -3.04 19.86 0.79
CA THR A 110 -4.51 19.76 0.75
C THR A 110 -5.22 20.68 1.72
N GLY A 111 -4.48 21.31 2.66
CA GLY A 111 -5.06 22.07 3.78
C GLY A 111 -5.70 21.19 4.86
N LYS A 112 -5.63 19.86 4.72
CA LYS A 112 -6.08 18.88 5.71
C LYS A 112 -4.90 18.29 6.47
N PRO A 113 -5.09 17.85 7.72
CA PRO A 113 -4.06 17.10 8.43
C PRO A 113 -3.64 15.84 7.67
N PHE A 114 -2.35 15.49 7.77
CA PHE A 114 -1.87 14.21 7.28
C PHE A 114 -2.52 13.06 8.07
N CYS A 115 -2.79 11.98 7.38
CA CYS A 115 -3.18 10.70 7.98
C CYS A 115 -2.57 9.55 7.18
N ASN A 116 -2.19 8.50 7.88
CA ASN A 116 -1.78 7.23 7.29
C ASN A 116 -2.77 6.12 7.66
N ILE A 117 -2.50 4.91 7.21
CA ILE A 117 -3.40 3.77 7.42
C ILE A 117 -3.60 3.45 8.91
N LEU A 118 -2.58 3.64 9.76
CA LEU A 118 -2.70 3.41 11.20
C LEU A 118 -3.49 4.50 11.92
N ASN A 119 -3.43 5.75 11.44
CA ASN A 119 -4.30 6.80 11.96
C ASN A 119 -5.76 6.52 11.61
N ALA A 120 -6.01 5.95 10.42
CA ALA A 120 -7.35 5.66 9.94
C ALA A 120 -7.94 4.39 10.57
N THR A 121 -7.10 3.39 10.84
CA THR A 121 -7.51 2.06 11.34
C THR A 121 -6.45 1.57 12.33
N PRO A 122 -6.47 2.07 13.59
CA PRO A 122 -5.48 1.73 14.61
C PRO A 122 -5.39 0.23 14.93
N GLU A 123 -6.44 -0.51 14.69
CA GLU A 123 -6.53 -1.95 14.91
C GLU A 123 -5.58 -2.77 14.02
N LEU A 124 -5.00 -2.15 12.99
CA LEU A 124 -4.02 -2.80 12.11
C LEU A 124 -2.59 -2.82 12.67
N TYR A 125 -2.39 -2.26 13.87
CA TYR A 125 -1.06 -2.18 14.48
C TYR A 125 -0.60 -3.50 15.11
N ASP A 126 -1.51 -4.37 15.52
CA ASP A 126 -1.23 -5.63 16.27
C ASP A 126 -1.00 -6.84 15.36
#